data_eddb92449b92829914cfebd3e260fd65
#
_entry.id   eddb92449b92829914cfebd3e260fd65
#
_cell.length_a   1.000
_cell.length_b   1.000
_cell.length_c   1.000
_cell.angle_alpha   90.00
_cell.angle_beta   90.00
_cell.angle_gamma   90.00
#
_symmetry.space_group_name_H-M   'P 1'
#
loop_
_entity.id
_entity.type
_entity.pdbx_description
1 polymer ?
#
loop_
_entity_poly.entity_id
_entity_poly.type
_entity_poly.pdbx_seq_one_letter_code
_entity_poly.pdbx_strand_id
1 'polypeptide(L)'
;PVRVDNSYGISQMDPSCDGADIARQQRYVTDVTTTGADQNLDYHTDHPVLDGTQYDNQTDKILKVKQGQEVTLFVKAFDTTNATYNGSKKTDGLRYCFAGGWIDLNGDHNFNPDKIADNPEEGEQLFFVGKIRAASPEIETEGITCTFKVPEDAKTGSSRLRIVFSDAWFAGSFLPTGLHNKGFSMDFGVEISGDNAERPGPVDIHDQGVADEPANLEGNLT
;
A
#
# COMPACT_ATOMS: atom_id res chain seq x y z
N PRO A 1 0.88 4.40 -25.22
CA PRO A 1 1.97 4.10 -24.30
C PRO A 1 1.60 4.62 -22.93
N VAL A 2 1.37 3.69 -22.00
CA VAL A 2 1.15 4.01 -20.58
C VAL A 2 2.48 4.60 -20.11
N ARG A 3 2.47 5.85 -19.65
CA ARG A 3 3.63 6.42 -18.97
C ARG A 3 3.77 5.65 -17.66
N VAL A 4 4.83 4.87 -17.54
CA VAL A 4 5.23 4.34 -16.23
C VAL A 4 5.65 5.55 -15.39
N ASP A 5 4.87 5.86 -14.38
CA ASP A 5 5.24 6.89 -13.42
C ASP A 5 6.36 6.35 -12.53
N ASN A 6 7.60 6.79 -12.80
CA ASN A 6 8.78 6.38 -12.05
C ASN A 6 9.03 7.25 -10.81
N SER A 7 8.08 8.08 -10.40
CA SER A 7 8.23 8.99 -9.26
C SER A 7 8.52 8.26 -7.94
N TYR A 8 8.02 7.02 -7.80
CA TYR A 8 8.20 6.18 -6.59
C TYR A 8 9.49 5.36 -6.56
N GLY A 9 10.42 5.60 -7.47
CA GLY A 9 11.65 4.83 -7.54
C GLY A 9 11.46 3.40 -8.07
N ILE A 10 12.55 2.79 -8.49
CA ILE A 10 12.58 1.44 -9.05
C ILE A 10 12.35 0.42 -7.93
N SER A 11 11.56 -0.61 -8.22
CA SER A 11 11.46 -1.83 -7.42
C SER A 11 11.40 -3.00 -8.39
N GLN A 12 12.47 -3.76 -8.49
CA GLN A 12 12.56 -4.88 -9.43
C GLN A 12 13.60 -5.90 -8.97
N MET A 13 13.57 -7.07 -9.56
CA MET A 13 14.58 -8.08 -9.29
C MET A 13 15.93 -7.67 -9.88
N ASP A 14 17.01 -7.92 -9.14
CA ASP A 14 18.37 -7.75 -9.62
C ASP A 14 18.62 -8.73 -10.79
N PRO A 15 18.95 -8.25 -11.99
CA PRO A 15 19.18 -9.11 -13.14
C PRO A 15 20.42 -10.01 -12.99
N SER A 16 21.32 -9.69 -12.07
CA SER A 16 22.51 -10.48 -11.77
C SER A 16 22.27 -11.68 -10.84
N CYS A 17 21.03 -11.85 -10.32
CA CYS A 17 20.70 -12.96 -9.43
C CYS A 17 20.84 -14.30 -10.12
N ASP A 18 21.46 -15.27 -9.42
CA ASP A 18 21.58 -16.64 -9.87
C ASP A 18 20.23 -17.35 -10.02
N GLY A 19 20.15 -18.31 -10.95
CA GLY A 19 18.97 -19.15 -11.16
C GLY A 19 17.78 -18.40 -11.76
N ALA A 20 18.07 -17.35 -12.47
CA ALA A 20 17.13 -16.36 -12.93
C ALA A 20 15.93 -16.93 -13.69
N ASP A 21 16.15 -17.78 -14.69
CA ASP A 21 15.07 -18.07 -15.65
C ASP A 21 13.97 -18.97 -15.10
N ILE A 22 14.34 -20.06 -14.41
CA ILE A 22 13.38 -21.04 -13.88
C ILE A 22 12.69 -20.49 -12.62
N ALA A 23 13.49 -19.94 -11.72
CA ALA A 23 12.99 -19.43 -10.47
C ALA A 23 12.07 -18.21 -10.68
N ARG A 24 12.34 -17.37 -11.68
CA ARG A 24 11.48 -16.22 -12.05
C ARG A 24 10.07 -16.65 -12.44
N GLN A 25 9.91 -17.76 -13.14
CA GLN A 25 8.61 -18.20 -13.62
C GLN A 25 7.65 -18.61 -12.50
N GLN A 26 8.15 -18.82 -11.29
CA GLN A 26 7.36 -19.23 -10.13
C GLN A 26 7.39 -18.19 -8.98
N ARG A 27 7.94 -17.01 -9.25
CA ARG A 27 8.05 -15.91 -8.28
C ARG A 27 7.09 -14.80 -8.63
N TYR A 28 5.85 -14.95 -8.26
CA TYR A 28 4.82 -13.95 -8.49
C TYR A 28 3.71 -14.09 -7.44
N VAL A 29 2.92 -13.01 -7.34
CA VAL A 29 1.73 -12.94 -6.51
C VAL A 29 0.53 -13.33 -7.37
N THR A 30 -0.35 -14.16 -6.84
CA THR A 30 -1.58 -14.60 -7.52
C THR A 30 -2.79 -13.78 -7.14
N ASP A 31 -2.82 -13.27 -5.91
CA ASP A 31 -3.99 -12.59 -5.37
C ASP A 31 -3.58 -11.37 -4.56
N VAL A 32 -4.24 -10.25 -4.82
CA VAL A 32 -4.23 -9.05 -3.98
C VAL A 32 -5.65 -8.52 -3.89
N THR A 33 -6.24 -8.64 -2.73
CA THR A 33 -7.62 -8.18 -2.48
C THR A 33 -7.68 -7.30 -1.26
N THR A 34 -8.66 -6.40 -1.22
CA THR A 34 -8.93 -5.59 -0.03
C THR A 34 -10.40 -5.68 0.36
N THR A 35 -10.68 -5.37 1.61
CA THR A 35 -12.02 -5.15 2.12
C THR A 35 -12.05 -3.92 3.02
N GLY A 36 -13.20 -3.28 3.16
CA GLY A 36 -13.37 -2.10 3.99
C GLY A 36 -13.11 -0.77 3.29
N ALA A 37 -12.60 -0.77 2.05
CA ALA A 37 -12.38 0.43 1.26
C ALA A 37 -13.65 0.88 0.50
N ASP A 38 -13.69 2.11 0.04
CA ASP A 38 -14.76 2.63 -0.83
C ASP A 38 -14.75 1.93 -2.21
N GLN A 39 -13.55 1.64 -2.73
CA GLN A 39 -13.32 0.76 -3.86
C GLN A 39 -12.19 -0.20 -3.51
N ASN A 40 -12.52 -1.46 -3.41
CA ASN A 40 -11.57 -2.50 -3.07
C ASN A 40 -10.75 -2.95 -4.29
N LEU A 41 -9.53 -3.41 -4.03
CA LEU A 41 -8.77 -4.20 -4.98
C LEU A 41 -9.35 -5.61 -5.08
N ASP A 42 -9.35 -6.15 -6.30
CA ASP A 42 -9.77 -7.51 -6.62
C ASP A 42 -8.87 -8.02 -7.76
N TYR A 43 -7.61 -8.29 -7.43
CA TYR A 43 -6.61 -8.76 -8.38
C TYR A 43 -6.40 -10.26 -8.21
N HIS A 44 -6.56 -10.97 -9.32
CA HIS A 44 -6.29 -12.40 -9.43
C HIS A 44 -5.57 -12.68 -10.73
N THR A 45 -4.59 -13.58 -10.70
CA THR A 45 -3.91 -14.05 -11.90
C THR A 45 -3.45 -15.50 -11.74
N ASP A 46 -3.52 -16.28 -12.80
CA ASP A 46 -2.87 -17.58 -12.85
C ASP A 46 -1.37 -17.45 -13.13
N HIS A 47 -0.99 -16.43 -13.91
CA HIS A 47 0.39 -16.10 -14.21
C HIS A 47 0.48 -14.70 -14.83
N PRO A 48 1.19 -13.75 -14.20
CA PRO A 48 1.35 -12.42 -14.78
C PRO A 48 2.28 -12.46 -16.00
N VAL A 49 2.09 -11.53 -16.91
CA VAL A 49 3.02 -11.30 -18.02
C VAL A 49 4.08 -10.30 -17.56
N LEU A 50 5.31 -10.79 -17.37
CA LEU A 50 6.42 -10.00 -16.86
C LEU A 50 7.51 -9.86 -17.93
N ASP A 51 8.23 -8.76 -17.92
CA ASP A 51 9.32 -8.43 -18.84
C ASP A 51 10.71 -8.96 -18.40
N GLY A 52 10.74 -9.81 -17.37
CA GLY A 52 11.96 -10.35 -16.77
C GLY A 52 12.51 -9.56 -15.60
N THR A 53 11.92 -8.41 -15.27
CA THR A 53 12.28 -7.61 -14.08
C THR A 53 11.60 -8.10 -12.79
N GLN A 54 10.63 -9.01 -12.91
CA GLN A 54 9.74 -9.44 -11.83
C GLN A 54 9.01 -8.26 -11.16
N TYR A 55 8.73 -7.23 -11.93
CA TYR A 55 7.89 -6.12 -11.54
C TYR A 55 6.56 -6.16 -12.29
N ASP A 56 5.45 -6.16 -11.55
CA ASP A 56 4.10 -6.16 -12.08
C ASP A 56 3.43 -4.80 -11.83
N ASN A 57 3.23 -4.04 -12.89
CA ASN A 57 2.59 -2.74 -12.83
C ASN A 57 1.07 -2.88 -12.97
N GLN A 58 0.35 -2.75 -11.87
CA GLN A 58 -1.11 -2.78 -11.79
C GLN A 58 -1.69 -1.42 -11.33
N THR A 59 -0.99 -0.32 -11.62
CA THR A 59 -1.41 1.03 -11.17
C THR A 59 -2.70 1.55 -11.83
N ASP A 60 -3.21 0.86 -12.83
CA ASP A 60 -4.55 1.08 -13.40
C ASP A 60 -5.68 0.53 -12.50
N LYS A 61 -5.36 -0.36 -11.57
CA LYS A 61 -6.29 -0.85 -10.55
C LYS A 61 -6.17 0.04 -9.32
N ILE A 62 -7.26 0.70 -8.98
CA ILE A 62 -7.27 1.76 -7.98
C ILE A 62 -7.95 1.28 -6.69
N LEU A 63 -7.23 1.31 -5.59
CA LEU A 63 -7.78 1.25 -4.25
C LEU A 63 -8.28 2.66 -3.85
N LYS A 64 -9.58 2.81 -3.54
CA LYS A 64 -10.09 4.09 -3.02
C LYS A 64 -10.40 3.98 -1.54
N VAL A 65 -9.77 4.86 -0.78
CA VAL A 65 -9.88 4.92 0.67
C VAL A 65 -10.15 6.34 1.15
N LYS A 66 -10.62 6.45 2.40
CA LYS A 66 -10.78 7.73 3.10
C LYS A 66 -9.81 7.83 4.26
N GLN A 67 -9.50 9.05 4.63
CA GLN A 67 -8.87 9.34 5.92
C GLN A 67 -9.67 8.70 7.05
N GLY A 68 -8.99 8.09 8.02
CA GLY A 68 -9.61 7.41 9.15
C GLY A 68 -10.20 6.01 8.87
N GLN A 69 -10.27 5.58 7.60
CA GLN A 69 -10.87 4.32 7.20
C GLN A 69 -9.98 3.12 7.56
N GLU A 70 -10.59 2.05 8.05
CA GLU A 70 -9.92 0.78 8.27
C GLU A 70 -10.07 -0.12 7.05
N VAL A 71 -8.95 -0.68 6.59
CA VAL A 71 -8.88 -1.53 5.41
C VAL A 71 -8.12 -2.81 5.74
N THR A 72 -8.63 -3.94 5.28
CA THR A 72 -7.94 -5.22 5.34
C THR A 72 -7.40 -5.57 3.95
N LEU A 73 -6.10 -5.78 3.85
CA LEU A 73 -5.36 -6.21 2.66
C LEU A 73 -5.03 -7.70 2.79
N PHE A 74 -5.25 -8.44 1.72
CA PHE A 74 -4.82 -9.83 1.56
C PHE A 74 -3.89 -9.95 0.37
N VAL A 75 -2.76 -10.67 0.55
CA VAL A 75 -1.77 -10.93 -0.50
C VAL A 75 -1.40 -12.40 -0.48
N LYS A 76 -1.40 -13.07 -1.63
CA LYS A 76 -1.00 -14.47 -1.73
C LYS A 76 -0.01 -14.68 -2.87
N ALA A 77 1.10 -15.34 -2.58
CA ALA A 77 2.07 -15.75 -3.56
C ALA A 77 1.65 -17.06 -4.24
N PHE A 78 2.16 -17.31 -5.44
CA PHE A 78 1.97 -18.57 -6.13
C PHE A 78 2.45 -19.76 -5.28
N ASP A 79 1.60 -20.77 -5.11
CA ASP A 79 1.94 -21.96 -4.32
C ASP A 79 2.81 -22.92 -5.14
N THR A 80 4.10 -22.99 -4.80
CA THR A 80 5.07 -23.84 -5.46
C THR A 80 5.14 -25.27 -4.90
N THR A 81 4.28 -25.65 -3.95
CA THR A 81 4.34 -26.96 -3.29
C THR A 81 4.30 -28.11 -4.29
N ASN A 82 3.47 -27.99 -5.33
CA ASN A 82 3.31 -28.97 -6.38
C ASN A 82 3.75 -28.48 -7.76
N ALA A 83 4.36 -27.31 -7.84
CA ALA A 83 4.81 -26.75 -9.10
C ALA A 83 5.93 -27.57 -9.72
N THR A 84 5.93 -27.66 -11.04
CA THR A 84 6.96 -28.37 -11.82
C THR A 84 7.45 -27.46 -12.94
N TYR A 85 8.72 -27.64 -13.31
CA TYR A 85 9.31 -27.02 -14.49
C TYR A 85 10.16 -28.06 -15.22
N ASN A 86 9.92 -28.22 -16.52
CA ASN A 86 10.58 -29.26 -17.34
C ASN A 86 10.55 -30.65 -16.69
N GLY A 87 9.42 -31.04 -16.08
CA GLY A 87 9.22 -32.29 -15.40
C GLY A 87 9.89 -32.45 -14.03
N SER A 88 10.60 -31.44 -13.56
CA SER A 88 11.21 -31.42 -12.22
C SER A 88 10.38 -30.56 -11.27
N LYS A 89 10.16 -31.07 -10.06
CA LYS A 89 9.50 -30.30 -9.00
C LYS A 89 10.35 -29.09 -8.63
N LYS A 90 9.74 -27.92 -8.60
CA LYS A 90 10.34 -26.66 -8.11
C LYS A 90 9.73 -26.30 -6.78
N THR A 91 10.58 -25.86 -5.88
CA THR A 91 10.19 -25.39 -4.55
C THR A 91 10.69 -23.97 -4.28
N ASP A 92 11.19 -23.32 -5.32
CA ASP A 92 11.97 -22.10 -5.28
C ASP A 92 11.10 -20.89 -5.69
N GLY A 93 9.92 -20.79 -5.07
CA GLY A 93 9.01 -19.67 -5.22
C GLY A 93 9.35 -18.49 -4.29
N LEU A 94 8.32 -17.82 -3.78
CA LEU A 94 8.47 -16.69 -2.85
C LEU A 94 8.58 -17.11 -1.38
N ARG A 95 8.45 -18.40 -1.05
CA ARG A 95 8.51 -18.91 0.34
C ARG A 95 9.83 -18.63 1.06
N TYR A 96 10.92 -18.39 0.33
CA TYR A 96 12.23 -18.06 0.89
C TYR A 96 12.50 -16.55 0.89
N CYS A 97 11.44 -15.75 0.86
CA CYS A 97 11.54 -14.31 0.81
C CYS A 97 11.02 -13.66 2.09
N PHE A 98 11.51 -12.45 2.37
CA PHE A 98 10.77 -11.46 3.11
C PHE A 98 9.71 -10.86 2.20
N ALA A 99 8.56 -10.51 2.76
CA ALA A 99 7.50 -9.78 2.08
C ALA A 99 7.13 -8.54 2.89
N GLY A 100 6.93 -7.42 2.21
CA GLY A 100 6.47 -6.18 2.79
C GLY A 100 5.47 -5.46 1.89
N GLY A 101 4.63 -4.65 2.49
CA GLY A 101 3.69 -3.79 1.80
C GLY A 101 3.80 -2.38 2.33
N TRP A 102 3.72 -1.39 1.45
CA TRP A 102 3.79 0.04 1.78
C TRP A 102 2.72 0.81 1.01
N ILE A 103 2.23 1.88 1.61
CA ILE A 103 1.33 2.84 0.98
C ILE A 103 1.85 4.24 1.25
N ASP A 104 2.04 5.06 0.21
CA ASP A 104 2.40 6.46 0.37
C ASP A 104 1.22 7.24 0.96
N LEU A 105 1.35 7.69 2.18
CA LEU A 105 0.31 8.36 2.95
C LEU A 105 0.55 9.86 3.12
N ASN A 106 1.80 10.31 2.95
CA ASN A 106 2.18 11.71 3.06
C ASN A 106 2.25 12.44 1.69
N GLY A 107 2.20 11.68 0.59
CA GLY A 107 2.16 12.20 -0.78
C GLY A 107 3.51 12.72 -1.27
N ASP A 108 4.61 12.25 -0.71
CA ASP A 108 5.96 12.66 -1.08
C ASP A 108 6.58 11.83 -2.22
N HIS A 109 5.86 10.81 -2.70
CA HIS A 109 6.24 9.85 -3.74
C HIS A 109 7.42 8.95 -3.33
N ASN A 110 7.64 8.77 -2.06
CA ASN A 110 8.52 7.75 -1.49
C ASN A 110 7.70 6.80 -0.63
N PHE A 111 8.36 5.79 -0.07
CA PHE A 111 7.76 4.93 0.93
C PHE A 111 8.65 4.98 2.17
N ASN A 112 8.13 5.51 3.26
CA ASN A 112 8.80 5.43 4.55
C ASN A 112 8.85 3.97 5.00
N PRO A 113 10.03 3.37 5.22
CA PRO A 113 10.15 1.96 5.54
C PRO A 113 9.66 1.59 6.95
N ASP A 114 9.45 2.56 7.82
CA ASP A 114 8.97 2.32 9.16
C ASP A 114 7.48 1.91 9.17
N LYS A 115 7.09 1.19 10.21
CA LYS A 115 5.72 0.70 10.34
C LYS A 115 4.74 1.87 10.37
N ILE A 116 3.59 1.69 9.70
CA ILE A 116 2.51 2.67 9.69
C ILE A 116 2.15 3.15 11.11
N ALA A 117 2.03 4.45 11.26
CA ALA A 117 1.65 5.15 12.47
C ALA A 117 0.44 6.06 12.22
N ASP A 118 -0.08 6.70 13.26
CA ASP A 118 -1.17 7.68 13.11
C ASP A 118 -0.72 8.92 12.32
N ASN A 119 0.57 9.26 12.40
CA ASN A 119 1.19 10.30 11.59
C ASN A 119 1.84 9.70 10.33
N PRO A 120 1.39 10.04 9.12
CA PRO A 120 1.93 9.48 7.86
C PRO A 120 3.40 9.81 7.60
N GLU A 121 3.96 10.83 8.25
CA GLU A 121 5.39 11.15 8.16
C GLU A 121 6.28 10.18 8.96
N GLU A 122 5.71 9.41 9.90
CA GLU A 122 6.46 8.51 10.77
C GLU A 122 6.64 7.11 10.18
N GLY A 123 5.73 6.65 9.32
CA GLY A 123 5.85 5.34 8.70
C GLY A 123 4.70 4.96 7.80
N GLU A 124 4.99 4.14 6.79
CA GLU A 124 4.07 3.75 5.73
C GLU A 124 4.07 2.25 5.44
N GLN A 125 4.81 1.46 6.23
CA GLN A 125 4.85 0.02 6.09
C GLN A 125 3.59 -0.61 6.70
N LEU A 126 2.80 -1.28 5.88
CA LEU A 126 1.57 -1.97 6.28
C LEU A 126 1.85 -3.30 6.95
N PHE A 127 2.75 -4.08 6.37
CA PHE A 127 3.16 -5.37 6.90
C PHE A 127 4.61 -5.69 6.55
N PHE A 128 5.20 -6.55 7.37
CA PHE A 128 6.47 -7.21 7.12
C PHE A 128 6.39 -8.64 7.64
N VAL A 129 6.65 -9.62 6.77
CA VAL A 129 6.68 -11.04 7.12
C VAL A 129 7.87 -11.74 6.51
N GLY A 130 8.25 -12.85 7.10
CA GLY A 130 9.37 -13.68 6.67
C GLY A 130 10.32 -13.99 7.81
N LYS A 131 11.20 -14.93 7.56
CA LYS A 131 12.18 -15.42 8.54
C LYS A 131 13.57 -15.36 7.92
N ILE A 132 14.52 -14.76 8.64
CA ILE A 132 15.89 -14.68 8.18
C ILE A 132 16.49 -16.08 7.97
N ARG A 133 17.03 -16.33 6.79
CA ARG A 133 17.66 -17.60 6.39
C ARG A 133 16.77 -18.84 6.62
N ALA A 134 15.46 -18.66 6.46
CA ALA A 134 14.49 -19.75 6.61
C ALA A 134 13.36 -19.60 5.60
N ALA A 135 12.61 -20.68 5.39
CA ALA A 135 11.40 -20.64 4.58
C ALA A 135 10.22 -20.09 5.39
N SER A 136 9.33 -19.40 4.70
CA SER A 136 8.02 -18.96 5.17
C SER A 136 6.94 -19.49 4.21
N PRO A 137 6.67 -20.81 4.23
CA PRO A 137 5.76 -21.44 3.27
C PRO A 137 4.32 -20.92 3.39
N GLU A 138 3.95 -20.39 4.54
CA GLU A 138 2.65 -19.76 4.80
C GLU A 138 2.33 -18.61 3.81
N ILE A 139 3.34 -17.93 3.28
CA ILE A 139 3.18 -16.88 2.26
C ILE A 139 2.52 -17.43 0.98
N GLU A 140 2.81 -18.68 0.62
CA GLU A 140 2.27 -19.35 -0.56
C GLU A 140 0.99 -20.13 -0.24
N THR A 141 0.90 -20.76 0.93
CA THR A 141 -0.22 -21.66 1.27
C THR A 141 -1.41 -20.94 1.88
N GLU A 142 -1.16 -19.99 2.76
CA GLU A 142 -2.21 -19.26 3.51
C GLU A 142 -2.37 -17.82 3.03
N GLY A 143 -1.29 -17.21 2.54
CA GLY A 143 -1.23 -15.79 2.22
C GLY A 143 -0.95 -14.92 3.45
N ILE A 144 -0.92 -13.61 3.22
CA ILE A 144 -0.66 -12.56 4.20
C ILE A 144 -1.92 -11.73 4.35
N THR A 145 -2.40 -11.59 5.57
CA THR A 145 -3.52 -10.68 5.89
C THR A 145 -3.01 -9.56 6.79
N CYS A 146 -3.32 -8.33 6.43
CA CYS A 146 -2.98 -7.14 7.18
C CYS A 146 -4.18 -6.20 7.26
N THR A 147 -4.54 -5.75 8.46
CA THR A 147 -5.52 -4.68 8.66
C THR A 147 -4.78 -3.42 9.11
N PHE A 148 -5.08 -2.31 8.46
CA PHE A 148 -4.50 -1.01 8.75
C PHE A 148 -5.56 0.08 8.75
N LYS A 149 -5.32 1.16 9.47
CA LYS A 149 -6.14 2.37 9.42
C LYS A 149 -5.41 3.43 8.61
N VAL A 150 -6.10 4.03 7.64
CA VAL A 150 -5.59 5.22 6.95
C VAL A 150 -5.53 6.37 7.96
N PRO A 151 -4.38 7.02 8.18
CA PRO A 151 -4.31 8.17 9.10
C PRO A 151 -5.31 9.26 8.75
N GLU A 152 -5.80 9.97 9.75
CA GLU A 152 -6.79 11.05 9.56
C GLU A 152 -6.21 12.28 8.88
N ASP A 153 -4.90 12.42 8.92
CA ASP A 153 -4.12 13.48 8.25
C ASP A 153 -3.36 12.98 7.01
N ALA A 154 -3.64 11.75 6.53
CA ALA A 154 -3.07 11.26 5.28
C ALA A 154 -3.34 12.24 4.13
N LYS A 155 -2.36 12.42 3.25
CA LYS A 155 -2.46 13.33 2.12
C LYS A 155 -3.53 12.86 1.14
N THR A 156 -4.53 13.69 0.89
CA THR A 156 -5.56 13.40 -0.11
C THR A 156 -5.03 13.52 -1.54
N GLY A 157 -5.52 12.66 -2.42
CA GLY A 157 -5.15 12.63 -3.83
C GLY A 157 -4.66 11.27 -4.29
N SER A 158 -3.96 11.24 -5.42
CA SER A 158 -3.39 10.03 -5.98
C SER A 158 -2.16 9.59 -5.20
N SER A 159 -2.08 8.31 -4.92
CA SER A 159 -1.02 7.66 -4.17
C SER A 159 -0.73 6.27 -4.76
N ARG A 160 0.09 5.48 -4.08
CA ARG A 160 0.52 4.15 -4.52
C ARG A 160 0.61 3.17 -3.36
N LEU A 161 0.17 1.95 -3.61
CA LEU A 161 0.42 0.76 -2.80
C LEU A 161 1.49 -0.07 -3.49
N ARG A 162 2.56 -0.43 -2.79
CA ARG A 162 3.63 -1.30 -3.26
C ARG A 162 3.76 -2.54 -2.40
N ILE A 163 3.92 -3.70 -3.05
CA ILE A 163 4.20 -4.98 -2.43
C ILE A 163 5.54 -5.47 -2.96
N VAL A 164 6.43 -5.89 -2.06
CA VAL A 164 7.79 -6.34 -2.40
C VAL A 164 8.09 -7.66 -1.71
N PHE A 165 8.70 -8.56 -2.46
CA PHE A 165 9.32 -9.78 -1.96
C PHE A 165 10.82 -9.76 -2.28
N SER A 166 11.66 -10.11 -1.33
CA SER A 166 13.11 -10.23 -1.52
C SER A 166 13.68 -11.40 -0.72
N ASP A 167 14.75 -12.00 -1.22
CA ASP A 167 15.37 -13.19 -0.66
C ASP A 167 15.75 -13.01 0.82
N ALA A 168 15.27 -13.91 1.66
CA ALA A 168 15.54 -13.91 3.10
C ALA A 168 16.95 -14.38 3.48
N TRP A 169 17.75 -14.90 2.53
CA TRP A 169 19.14 -15.32 2.76
C TRP A 169 20.14 -14.19 2.74
N PHE A 170 19.82 -13.11 2.07
CA PHE A 170 20.66 -11.93 1.99
C PHE A 170 20.23 -10.92 3.04
N ALA A 171 20.97 -10.86 4.13
CA ALA A 171 20.75 -9.93 5.22
C ALA A 171 21.19 -8.51 4.79
N GLY A 172 20.38 -7.84 3.98
CA GLY A 172 20.42 -6.40 3.73
C GLY A 172 19.21 -5.75 4.36
N SER A 173 19.17 -4.43 4.31
CA SER A 173 17.94 -3.71 4.62
C SER A 173 16.88 -4.11 3.61
N PHE A 174 15.73 -4.58 4.07
CA PHE A 174 14.59 -4.85 3.23
C PHE A 174 13.84 -3.53 3.02
N LEU A 175 13.91 -3.00 1.81
CA LEU A 175 13.39 -1.68 1.46
C LEU A 175 12.30 -1.77 0.39
N PRO A 176 11.40 -0.79 0.33
CA PRO A 176 10.36 -0.74 -0.70
C PRO A 176 10.89 -0.45 -2.10
N THR A 177 12.13 0.04 -2.21
CA THR A 177 12.74 0.45 -3.49
C THR A 177 14.10 -0.20 -3.68
N GLY A 178 14.54 -0.27 -4.93
CA GLY A 178 15.85 -0.78 -5.30
C GLY A 178 15.81 -2.10 -6.06
N LEU A 179 16.96 -2.75 -6.15
CA LEU A 179 17.11 -4.08 -6.73
C LEU A 179 16.97 -5.14 -5.65
N HIS A 180 16.09 -6.10 -5.88
CA HIS A 180 15.79 -7.18 -4.94
C HIS A 180 16.41 -8.50 -5.42
N ASN A 181 17.07 -9.18 -4.52
CA ASN A 181 17.60 -10.48 -4.84
C ASN A 181 16.46 -11.52 -4.88
N LYS A 182 16.30 -12.19 -6.03
CA LYS A 182 15.35 -13.31 -6.20
C LYS A 182 13.94 -13.00 -5.69
N GLY A 183 13.40 -11.83 -5.98
CA GLY A 183 12.10 -11.39 -5.48
C GLY A 183 11.06 -11.16 -6.56
N PHE A 184 10.08 -10.40 -6.16
CA PHE A 184 8.96 -9.92 -6.96
C PHE A 184 8.47 -8.62 -6.37
N SER A 185 8.03 -7.70 -7.20
CA SER A 185 7.38 -6.48 -6.73
C SER A 185 6.20 -6.11 -7.61
N MET A 186 5.22 -5.41 -7.02
CA MET A 186 4.07 -4.91 -7.75
C MET A 186 3.52 -3.63 -7.13
N ASP A 187 2.92 -2.82 -7.98
CA ASP A 187 2.30 -1.55 -7.62
C ASP A 187 0.83 -1.49 -8.02
N PHE A 188 0.00 -0.93 -7.14
CA PHE A 188 -1.38 -0.55 -7.41
C PHE A 188 -1.55 0.97 -7.24
N GLY A 189 -2.49 1.54 -8.00
CA GLY A 189 -2.91 2.91 -7.74
C GLY A 189 -3.71 3.01 -6.44
N VAL A 190 -3.61 4.15 -5.78
CA VAL A 190 -4.42 4.50 -4.61
C VAL A 190 -5.00 5.89 -4.81
N GLU A 191 -6.22 6.09 -4.37
CA GLU A 191 -6.87 7.39 -4.28
C GLU A 191 -7.34 7.60 -2.83
N ILE A 192 -6.78 8.60 -2.17
CA ILE A 192 -7.10 8.95 -0.78
C ILE A 192 -8.02 10.17 -0.80
N SER A 193 -9.21 10.05 -0.23
CA SER A 193 -10.14 11.15 -0.05
C SER A 193 -10.19 11.60 1.41
N GLY A 194 -10.63 12.86 1.62
CA GLY A 194 -10.91 13.37 2.96
C GLY A 194 -12.10 12.65 3.59
N ASP A 195 -12.13 12.58 4.90
CA ASP A 195 -13.34 12.21 5.62
C ASP A 195 -14.38 13.30 5.35
N ASN A 196 -15.45 12.94 4.60
CA ASN A 196 -16.60 13.80 4.36
C ASN A 196 -17.57 13.83 5.56
N ALA A 197 -17.12 13.46 6.77
CA ALA A 197 -17.85 13.88 7.94
C ALA A 197 -17.96 15.39 7.84
N GLU A 198 -19.17 15.90 7.59
CA GLU A 198 -19.46 17.33 7.61
C GLU A 198 -18.81 17.91 8.87
N ARG A 199 -17.66 18.55 8.72
CA ARG A 199 -17.22 19.48 9.75
C ARG A 199 -18.44 20.38 9.94
N PRO A 200 -19.00 20.48 11.17
CA PRO A 200 -20.01 21.47 11.42
C PRO A 200 -19.43 22.76 10.85
N GLY A 201 -20.10 23.31 9.82
CA GLY A 201 -19.67 24.57 9.23
C GLY A 201 -19.41 25.54 10.37
N PRO A 202 -18.50 26.50 10.22
CA PRO A 202 -18.27 27.48 11.26
C PRO A 202 -19.65 27.91 11.76
N VAL A 203 -19.90 27.71 13.07
CA VAL A 203 -21.15 28.19 13.69
C VAL A 203 -21.16 29.65 13.40
N ASP A 204 -22.01 30.05 12.45
CA ASP A 204 -22.27 31.45 12.19
C ASP A 204 -22.94 31.95 13.46
N ILE A 205 -22.11 32.46 14.36
CA ILE A 205 -22.58 33.25 15.50
C ILE A 205 -23.08 34.54 14.87
N HIS A 206 -24.26 34.47 14.26
CA HIS A 206 -25.00 35.67 14.03
C HIS A 206 -25.13 36.33 15.39
N ASP A 207 -24.39 37.41 15.52
CA ASP A 207 -24.57 38.41 16.54
C ASP A 207 -26.08 38.62 16.68
N GLN A 208 -26.63 38.08 17.75
CA GLN A 208 -28.00 38.41 18.14
C GLN A 208 -27.90 39.88 18.51
N GLY A 209 -28.14 40.72 17.48
CA GLY A 209 -28.13 42.15 17.65
C GLY A 209 -28.82 42.52 18.92
N VAL A 210 -28.07 43.09 19.85
CA VAL A 210 -28.62 43.82 20.98
C VAL A 210 -29.49 44.88 20.38
N ALA A 211 -30.80 44.73 20.52
CA ALA A 211 -31.74 45.77 20.16
C ALA A 211 -31.40 46.98 21.04
N ASP A 212 -30.78 47.96 20.43
CA ASP A 212 -30.65 49.29 21.01
C ASP A 212 -32.07 49.82 21.19
N GLU A 213 -32.58 49.75 22.42
CA GLU A 213 -33.74 50.54 22.79
C GLU A 213 -33.32 52.02 22.81
N PRO A 214 -33.99 52.90 22.06
CA PRO A 214 -33.70 54.28 22.14
C PRO A 214 -34.18 54.83 23.52
N ALA A 215 -33.20 55.22 24.32
CA ALA A 215 -33.47 55.91 25.57
C ALA A 215 -34.26 57.26 25.26
N ASN A 216 -35.52 57.26 25.55
CA ASN A 216 -36.35 58.43 25.43
C ASN A 216 -36.15 59.28 26.71
N LEU A 217 -35.19 60.20 26.65
CA LEU A 217 -34.97 61.21 27.68
C LEU A 217 -35.74 62.51 27.28
N GLU A 218 -37.01 62.50 27.53
CA GLU A 218 -37.69 63.77 27.67
C GLU A 218 -37.61 64.30 29.10
N GLY A 219 -36.63 65.16 29.33
CA GLY A 219 -36.57 65.99 30.53
C GLY A 219 -37.49 67.10 30.44
N ASN A 220 -38.50 67.17 31.29
CA ASN A 220 -39.36 68.32 31.48
C ASN A 220 -38.75 69.20 32.58
N LEU A 221 -38.31 70.41 32.18
CA LEU A 221 -37.94 71.51 33.07
C LEU A 221 -39.16 72.42 33.28
N THR A 222 -39.62 72.54 34.48
CA THR A 222 -40.18 73.73 35.04
C THR A 222 -39.82 73.85 36.50
#